data_6559655b676e76eea48a5662bb8f44e8
#
_entry.id   6559655b676e76eea48a5662bb8f44e8
#
_cell.length_a   1.000
_cell.length_b   1.000
_cell.length_c   1.000
_cell.angle_alpha   90.00
_cell.angle_beta   90.00
_cell.angle_gamma   90.00
#
_symmetry.space_group_name_H-M   'P 1'
#
loop_
_entity.id
_entity.type
_entity.pdbx_description
1 polymer ?
#
loop_
_entity_poly.entity_id
_entity_poly.type
_entity_poly.pdbx_seq_one_letter_code
_entity_poly.pdbx_strand_id
1 'polypeptide(L)'
;MFSMTGYGKAVKEEEGRKLSVELKAVNHRFLDLNIKMPRILNPCEDAVRKIISENVSRGHIDVYLNYSDNSDKLKQVRVDIGLADGYLKAAAELEDKFFIDNNFSLAELMKMPDVLKTEAEEEDETLLTRIVSEAVRSACDNLNAMRRFEGEKIKENLSRRIDNV
;
A
#
# COMPACT_ATOMS: atom_id res chain seq x y z
N MET A 1 -24.48 5.66 23.55
CA MET A 1 -25.03 5.69 22.17
C MET A 1 -23.89 5.93 21.22
N PHE A 2 -23.79 5.18 20.11
CA PHE A 2 -22.74 5.39 19.11
C PHE A 2 -23.35 6.08 17.90
N SER A 3 -22.67 7.10 17.38
CA SER A 3 -23.00 7.68 16.07
C SER A 3 -22.74 6.63 14.98
N MET A 4 -23.53 6.63 13.93
CA MET A 4 -23.34 5.73 12.79
C MET A 4 -22.40 6.34 11.73
N THR A 5 -22.15 7.64 11.80
CA THR A 5 -21.17 8.34 11.00
C THR A 5 -19.88 8.50 11.79
N GLY A 6 -18.77 8.61 11.12
CA GLY A 6 -17.50 8.85 11.77
C GLY A 6 -16.32 8.86 10.80
N TYR A 7 -15.20 9.33 11.31
CA TYR A 7 -13.94 9.40 10.61
C TYR A 7 -12.82 8.94 11.54
N GLY A 8 -11.94 8.13 11.01
CA GLY A 8 -10.74 7.69 11.70
C GLY A 8 -9.53 7.79 10.78
N LYS A 9 -8.44 8.31 11.29
CA LYS A 9 -7.17 8.40 10.57
C LYS A 9 -6.04 7.93 11.44
N ALA A 10 -5.10 7.22 10.85
CA ALA A 10 -3.83 6.87 11.47
C ALA A 10 -2.70 6.99 10.45
N VAL A 11 -1.53 7.34 10.94
CA VAL A 11 -0.29 7.39 10.16
C VAL A 11 0.74 6.57 10.90
N LYS A 12 1.39 5.65 10.21
CA LYS A 12 2.51 4.86 10.73
C LYS A 12 3.72 5.11 9.86
N GLU A 13 4.85 5.37 10.51
CA GLU A 13 6.13 5.54 9.83
C GLU A 13 7.16 4.63 10.49
N GLU A 14 7.83 3.80 9.71
CA GLU A 14 8.82 2.84 10.17
C GLU A 14 9.83 2.55 9.06
N GLU A 15 11.12 2.64 9.39
CA GLU A 15 12.23 2.38 8.46
C GLU A 15 12.12 3.10 7.11
N GLY A 16 11.71 4.38 7.12
CA GLY A 16 11.53 5.19 5.91
C GLY A 16 10.24 4.89 5.12
N ARG A 17 9.44 3.92 5.58
CA ARG A 17 8.13 3.61 5.02
C ARG A 17 7.06 4.39 5.76
N LYS A 18 6.19 5.05 5.02
CA LYS A 18 5.08 5.81 5.58
C LYS A 18 3.76 5.28 5.04
N LEU A 19 2.88 4.88 5.94
CA LEU A 19 1.53 4.43 5.65
C LEU A 19 0.53 5.37 6.30
N SER A 20 -0.44 5.86 5.55
CA SER A 20 -1.61 6.54 6.09
C SER A 20 -2.87 5.76 5.80
N VAL A 21 -3.74 5.64 6.79
CA VAL A 21 -5.03 4.98 6.72
C VAL A 21 -6.11 5.96 7.09
N GLU A 22 -7.12 6.09 6.24
CA GLU A 22 -8.31 6.89 6.50
C GLU A 22 -9.56 6.03 6.37
N LEU A 23 -10.42 6.10 7.38
CA LEU A 23 -11.70 5.42 7.43
C LEU A 23 -12.81 6.45 7.47
N LYS A 24 -13.73 6.38 6.52
CA LYS A 24 -14.95 7.20 6.49
C LYS A 24 -16.16 6.28 6.59
N ALA A 25 -16.91 6.44 7.67
CA ALA A 25 -18.06 5.61 7.93
C ALA A 25 -19.37 6.41 7.77
N VAL A 26 -20.32 5.82 7.06
CA VAL A 26 -21.68 6.33 6.95
C VAL A 26 -22.70 5.27 7.38
N ASN A 27 -23.88 5.71 7.71
CA ASN A 27 -24.94 4.83 8.16
C ASN A 27 -25.32 3.81 7.08
N HIS A 28 -25.22 2.53 7.42
CA HIS A 28 -25.67 1.43 6.58
C HIS A 28 -26.13 0.27 7.46
N ARG A 29 -27.09 -0.53 6.95
CA ARG A 29 -27.70 -1.62 7.72
C ARG A 29 -26.70 -2.75 8.02
N PHE A 30 -25.85 -3.06 7.07
CA PHE A 30 -24.83 -4.11 7.13
C PHE A 30 -23.43 -3.48 7.09
N LEU A 31 -22.42 -4.27 7.45
CA LEU A 31 -21.04 -3.87 7.22
C LEU A 31 -20.72 -4.03 5.74
N ASP A 32 -20.35 -2.94 5.11
CA ASP A 32 -19.89 -2.89 3.73
C ASP A 32 -18.57 -2.12 3.66
N LEU A 33 -17.56 -2.71 3.04
CA LEU A 33 -16.20 -2.18 2.98
C LEU A 33 -15.80 -1.90 1.54
N ASN A 34 -15.50 -0.66 1.26
CA ASN A 34 -14.91 -0.22 -0.01
C ASN A 34 -13.44 0.15 0.24
N ILE A 35 -12.51 -0.71 -0.14
CA ILE A 35 -11.09 -0.55 0.15
C ILE A 35 -10.37 -0.07 -1.10
N LYS A 36 -9.66 1.05 -0.96
CA LYS A 36 -8.79 1.63 -1.98
C LYS A 36 -7.35 1.66 -1.46
N MET A 37 -6.48 0.92 -2.13
CA MET A 37 -5.08 0.79 -1.75
C MET A 37 -4.17 0.67 -2.97
N PRO A 38 -2.87 1.05 -2.86
CA PRO A 38 -1.88 0.78 -3.88
C PRO A 38 -1.67 -0.72 -4.08
N ARG A 39 -1.29 -1.12 -5.30
CA ARG A 39 -1.07 -2.55 -5.65
C ARG A 39 -0.09 -3.27 -4.74
N ILE A 40 0.91 -2.58 -4.24
CA ILE A 40 1.92 -3.14 -3.32
C ILE A 40 1.31 -3.67 -2.02
N LEU A 41 0.16 -3.15 -1.61
CA LEU A 41 -0.56 -3.55 -0.40
C LEU A 41 -1.64 -4.63 -0.65
N ASN A 42 -1.87 -5.05 -1.90
CA ASN A 42 -2.88 -6.07 -2.22
C ASN A 42 -2.76 -7.35 -1.37
N PRO A 43 -1.56 -7.88 -1.06
CA PRO A 43 -1.44 -9.03 -0.17
C PRO A 43 -1.99 -8.80 1.24
N CYS A 44 -2.10 -7.53 1.67
CA CYS A 44 -2.60 -7.16 2.99
C CYS A 44 -4.12 -6.97 3.03
N GLU A 45 -4.84 -7.03 1.91
CA GLU A 45 -6.28 -6.71 1.83
C GLU A 45 -7.12 -7.54 2.79
N ASP A 46 -6.89 -8.85 2.85
CA ASP A 46 -7.64 -9.75 3.72
C ASP A 46 -7.43 -9.42 5.21
N ALA A 47 -6.20 -9.06 5.59
CA ALA A 47 -5.89 -8.62 6.94
C ALA A 47 -6.61 -7.31 7.28
N VAL A 48 -6.66 -6.36 6.35
CA VAL A 48 -7.40 -5.09 6.52
C VAL A 48 -8.90 -5.35 6.71
N ARG A 49 -9.51 -6.17 5.85
CA ARG A 49 -10.94 -6.56 5.96
C ARG A 49 -11.24 -7.20 7.30
N LYS A 50 -10.42 -8.15 7.72
CA LYS A 50 -10.58 -8.85 8.99
C LYS A 50 -10.53 -7.89 10.17
N ILE A 51 -9.51 -7.03 10.25
CA ILE A 51 -9.33 -6.09 11.35
C ILE A 51 -10.53 -5.13 11.44
N ILE A 52 -10.98 -4.58 10.33
CA ILE A 52 -12.13 -3.65 10.33
C ILE A 52 -13.40 -4.40 10.77
N SER A 53 -13.62 -5.61 10.29
CA SER A 53 -14.81 -6.42 10.65
C SER A 53 -14.84 -6.81 12.14
N GLU A 54 -13.68 -6.98 12.75
CA GLU A 54 -13.56 -7.24 14.19
C GLU A 54 -13.85 -6.00 15.06
N ASN A 55 -13.60 -4.81 14.54
CA ASN A 55 -13.72 -3.54 15.28
C ASN A 55 -14.99 -2.74 14.96
N VAL A 56 -15.67 -3.04 13.87
CA VAL A 56 -16.86 -2.33 13.41
C VAL A 56 -17.92 -3.34 12.98
N SER A 57 -19.10 -3.27 13.60
CA SER A 57 -20.17 -4.24 13.38
C SER A 57 -21.11 -3.90 12.22
N ARG A 58 -21.23 -2.62 11.84
CA ARG A 58 -22.11 -2.15 10.76
C ARG A 58 -21.71 -0.79 10.25
N GLY A 59 -22.17 -0.46 9.04
CA GLY A 59 -21.93 0.78 8.34
C GLY A 59 -21.26 0.54 6.99
N HIS A 60 -21.40 1.50 6.08
CA HIS A 60 -20.57 1.54 4.89
C HIS A 60 -19.29 2.30 5.22
N ILE A 61 -18.16 1.67 4.98
CA ILE A 61 -16.84 2.23 5.32
C ILE A 61 -15.98 2.33 4.07
N ASP A 62 -15.67 3.54 3.67
CA ASP A 62 -14.61 3.81 2.70
C ASP A 62 -13.27 3.79 3.41
N VAL A 63 -12.38 2.96 2.93
CA VAL A 63 -11.03 2.74 3.46
C VAL A 63 -10.03 3.20 2.42
N TYR A 64 -9.21 4.19 2.78
CA TYR A 64 -8.15 4.72 1.91
C TYR A 64 -6.80 4.45 2.56
N LEU A 65 -5.97 3.68 1.87
CA LEU A 65 -4.58 3.46 2.27
C LEU A 65 -3.65 4.16 1.28
N ASN A 66 -2.74 4.96 1.79
CA ASN A 66 -1.66 5.56 1.00
C ASN A 66 -0.33 5.09 1.57
N TYR A 67 0.54 4.62 0.70
CA TYR A 67 1.86 4.11 1.06
C TYR A 67 2.94 4.86 0.28
N SER A 68 3.98 5.27 0.97
CA SER A 68 5.19 5.81 0.38
C SER A 68 6.41 5.17 1.02
N ASP A 69 7.34 4.76 0.19
CA ASP A 69 8.61 4.20 0.62
C ASP A 69 9.74 5.17 0.25
N ASN A 70 10.31 5.79 1.27
CA ASN A 70 11.48 6.66 1.18
C ASN A 70 12.72 5.97 1.80
N SER A 71 12.64 4.66 2.05
CA SER A 71 13.81 3.90 2.50
C SER A 71 14.88 3.93 1.43
N ASP A 72 16.13 4.08 1.84
CA ASP A 72 17.30 3.96 0.97
C ASP A 72 17.52 2.49 0.57
N LYS A 73 16.53 1.91 -0.12
CA LYS A 73 16.70 0.58 -0.72
C LYS A 73 17.74 0.70 -1.81
N LEU A 74 18.84 0.02 -1.61
CA LEU A 74 19.87 -0.15 -2.61
C LEU A 74 19.23 -0.81 -3.82
N LYS A 75 18.97 -0.03 -4.86
CA LYS A 75 18.59 -0.58 -6.15
C LYS A 75 19.76 -1.42 -6.64
N GLN A 76 19.62 -2.72 -6.62
CA GLN A 76 20.63 -3.62 -7.17
C GLN A 76 20.47 -3.66 -8.69
N VAL A 77 21.57 -3.48 -9.40
CA VAL A 77 21.62 -3.71 -10.83
C VAL A 77 22.11 -5.14 -11.04
N ARG A 78 21.25 -5.97 -11.62
CA ARG A 78 21.60 -7.32 -12.05
C ARG A 78 21.85 -7.37 -13.54
N VAL A 79 22.79 -8.21 -13.93
CA VAL A 79 23.14 -8.49 -15.31
C VAL A 79 22.51 -9.82 -15.73
N ASP A 80 21.77 -9.82 -16.83
CA ASP A 80 21.32 -11.05 -17.48
C ASP A 80 22.48 -11.61 -18.33
N ILE A 81 23.28 -12.48 -17.72
CA ILE A 81 24.47 -13.05 -18.34
C ILE A 81 24.13 -13.84 -19.60
N GLY A 82 23.01 -14.59 -19.60
CA GLY A 82 22.59 -15.39 -20.75
C GLY A 82 22.25 -14.51 -21.95
N LEU A 83 21.54 -13.42 -21.71
CA LEU A 83 21.18 -12.47 -22.76
C LEU A 83 22.42 -11.68 -23.25
N ALA A 84 23.31 -11.27 -22.36
CA ALA A 84 24.56 -10.62 -22.72
C ALA A 84 25.45 -11.51 -23.61
N ASP A 85 25.60 -12.79 -23.26
CA ASP A 85 26.30 -13.77 -24.08
C ASP A 85 25.65 -13.96 -25.46
N GLY A 86 24.32 -13.95 -25.53
CA GLY A 86 23.57 -13.99 -26.77
C GLY A 86 23.87 -12.81 -27.70
N TYR A 87 23.91 -11.59 -27.17
CA TYR A 87 24.30 -10.40 -27.97
C TYR A 87 25.74 -10.46 -28.45
N LEU A 88 26.68 -10.92 -27.63
CA LEU A 88 28.08 -11.06 -28.04
C LEU A 88 28.26 -12.11 -29.13
N LYS A 89 27.58 -13.25 -29.04
CA LYS A 89 27.59 -14.29 -30.09
C LYS A 89 26.97 -13.79 -31.40
N ALA A 90 25.85 -13.07 -31.32
CA ALA A 90 25.21 -12.48 -32.49
C ALA A 90 26.13 -11.44 -33.18
N ALA A 91 26.84 -10.62 -32.39
CA ALA A 91 27.82 -9.67 -32.95
C ALA A 91 28.95 -10.39 -33.69
N ALA A 92 29.50 -11.46 -33.11
CA ALA A 92 30.54 -12.30 -33.77
C ALA A 92 30.05 -12.98 -35.05
N GLU A 93 28.81 -13.47 -35.08
CA GLU A 93 28.18 -14.04 -36.27
C GLU A 93 28.03 -13.00 -37.39
N LEU A 94 27.62 -11.78 -37.08
CA LEU A 94 27.47 -10.70 -38.03
C LEU A 94 28.81 -10.26 -38.60
N GLU A 95 29.85 -10.17 -37.76
CA GLU A 95 31.22 -9.88 -38.16
C GLU A 95 31.70 -10.89 -39.20
N ASP A 96 31.57 -12.19 -38.89
CA ASP A 96 32.03 -13.29 -39.74
C ASP A 96 31.26 -13.36 -41.08
N LYS A 97 29.94 -13.18 -41.02
CA LYS A 97 29.06 -13.31 -42.17
C LYS A 97 29.13 -12.13 -43.15
N PHE A 98 29.31 -10.94 -42.64
CA PHE A 98 29.21 -9.70 -43.43
C PHE A 98 30.55 -8.96 -43.56
N PHE A 99 31.64 -9.48 -42.96
CA PHE A 99 32.96 -8.87 -42.96
C PHE A 99 32.94 -7.42 -42.44
N ILE A 100 32.15 -7.15 -41.41
CA ILE A 100 32.03 -5.85 -40.75
C ILE A 100 32.88 -5.90 -39.47
N ASP A 101 33.70 -4.88 -39.24
CA ASP A 101 34.50 -4.79 -38.03
C ASP A 101 33.61 -4.79 -36.78
N ASN A 102 33.91 -5.69 -35.86
CA ASN A 102 33.20 -5.77 -34.59
C ASN A 102 33.71 -4.71 -33.62
N ASN A 103 33.01 -3.59 -33.55
CA ASN A 103 33.26 -2.52 -32.61
C ASN A 103 32.33 -2.57 -31.38
N PHE A 104 31.70 -3.73 -31.13
CA PHE A 104 30.72 -3.89 -30.06
C PHE A 104 31.41 -3.77 -28.69
N SER A 105 31.21 -2.64 -28.05
CA SER A 105 31.85 -2.29 -26.77
C SER A 105 30.99 -2.69 -25.57
N LEU A 106 31.64 -2.77 -24.38
CA LEU A 106 30.94 -2.98 -23.11
C LEU A 106 29.83 -1.92 -22.87
N ALA A 107 30.11 -0.66 -23.27
CA ALA A 107 29.14 0.42 -23.12
C ALA A 107 27.89 0.22 -23.98
N GLU A 108 28.03 -0.38 -25.18
CA GLU A 108 26.91 -0.74 -26.05
C GLU A 108 26.15 -1.95 -25.50
N LEU A 109 26.86 -2.97 -25.03
CA LEU A 109 26.25 -4.15 -24.39
C LEU A 109 25.38 -3.74 -23.19
N MET A 110 25.85 -2.81 -22.36
CA MET A 110 25.09 -2.30 -21.20
C MET A 110 23.83 -1.53 -21.60
N LYS A 111 23.74 -1.02 -22.83
CA LYS A 111 22.56 -0.31 -23.36
C LYS A 111 21.56 -1.24 -24.03
N MET A 112 21.93 -2.50 -24.30
CA MET A 112 21.02 -3.46 -24.92
C MET A 112 19.81 -3.72 -24.01
N PRO A 113 18.62 -3.85 -24.62
CA PRO A 113 17.41 -4.12 -23.85
C PRO A 113 17.56 -5.34 -22.95
N ASP A 114 17.08 -5.23 -21.74
CA ASP A 114 17.00 -6.31 -20.73
C ASP A 114 18.34 -6.93 -20.27
N VAL A 115 19.49 -6.46 -20.77
CA VAL A 115 20.82 -6.91 -20.30
C VAL A 115 21.06 -6.46 -18.86
N LEU A 116 20.69 -5.21 -18.53
CA LEU A 116 20.71 -4.68 -17.17
C LEU A 116 19.29 -4.57 -16.63
N LYS A 117 19.06 -5.22 -15.50
CA LYS A 117 17.79 -5.13 -14.76
C LYS A 117 18.03 -4.43 -13.44
N THR A 118 17.25 -3.41 -13.16
CA THR A 118 17.23 -2.80 -11.83
C THR A 118 16.19 -3.54 -11.01
N GLU A 119 16.64 -4.32 -10.05
CA GLU A 119 15.74 -4.97 -9.09
C GLU A 119 15.62 -4.06 -7.87
N ALA A 120 14.41 -3.66 -7.54
CA ALA A 120 14.11 -3.21 -6.19
C ALA A 120 14.07 -4.45 -5.30
N GLU A 121 14.67 -4.37 -4.12
CA GLU A 121 14.51 -5.42 -3.11
C GLU A 121 13.02 -5.73 -2.94
N GLU A 122 12.64 -7.01 -2.97
CA GLU A 122 11.28 -7.42 -2.71
C GLU A 122 10.85 -6.89 -1.35
N GLU A 123 9.65 -6.30 -1.30
CA GLU A 123 9.07 -5.85 -0.04
C GLU A 123 8.89 -7.05 0.88
N ASP A 124 9.31 -6.89 2.14
CA ASP A 124 9.01 -7.87 3.18
C ASP A 124 7.51 -7.83 3.48
N GLU A 125 6.77 -8.79 2.91
CA GLU A 125 5.32 -8.90 3.08
C GLU A 125 4.92 -9.01 4.56
N THR A 126 5.76 -9.64 5.38
CA THR A 126 5.52 -9.77 6.82
C THR A 126 5.59 -8.43 7.51
N LEU A 127 6.61 -7.63 7.18
CA LEU A 127 6.78 -6.28 7.70
C LEU A 127 5.64 -5.36 7.25
N LEU A 128 5.30 -5.40 5.95
CA LEU A 128 4.18 -4.63 5.40
C LEU A 128 2.86 -5.00 6.08
N THR A 129 2.56 -6.28 6.22
CA THR A 129 1.33 -6.77 6.86
C THR A 129 1.28 -6.29 8.32
N ARG A 130 2.39 -6.27 9.04
CA ARG A 130 2.46 -5.77 10.42
C ARG A 130 2.16 -4.26 10.47
N ILE A 131 2.84 -3.46 9.66
CA ILE A 131 2.66 -2.00 9.62
C ILE A 131 1.22 -1.64 9.24
N VAL A 132 0.67 -2.30 8.22
CA VAL A 132 -0.72 -2.11 7.77
C VAL A 132 -1.69 -2.48 8.89
N SER A 133 -1.51 -3.63 9.53
CA SER A 133 -2.39 -4.09 10.62
C SER A 133 -2.40 -3.13 11.80
N GLU A 134 -1.25 -2.64 12.22
CA GLU A 134 -1.14 -1.66 13.30
C GLU A 134 -1.81 -0.32 12.95
N ALA A 135 -1.57 0.19 11.75
CA ALA A 135 -2.16 1.44 11.29
C ALA A 135 -3.69 1.35 11.14
N VAL A 136 -4.20 0.23 10.62
CA VAL A 136 -5.65 0.00 10.48
C VAL A 136 -6.32 -0.11 11.85
N ARG A 137 -5.72 -0.82 12.81
CA ARG A 137 -6.24 -0.88 14.20
C ARG A 137 -6.32 0.51 14.82
N SER A 138 -5.26 1.30 14.73
CA SER A 138 -5.25 2.67 15.24
C SER A 138 -6.31 3.55 14.57
N ALA A 139 -6.53 3.40 13.26
CA ALA A 139 -7.58 4.12 12.56
C ALA A 139 -8.99 3.70 13.01
N CYS A 140 -9.21 2.39 13.28
CA CYS A 140 -10.46 1.89 13.85
C CYS A 140 -10.71 2.43 15.27
N ASP A 141 -9.68 2.50 16.11
CA ASP A 141 -9.78 3.06 17.46
C ASP A 141 -10.19 4.54 17.41
N ASN A 142 -9.57 5.31 16.52
CA ASN A 142 -9.90 6.72 16.32
C ASN A 142 -11.33 6.90 15.76
N LEU A 143 -11.76 6.05 14.83
CA LEU A 143 -13.13 6.03 14.32
C LEU A 143 -14.14 5.77 15.45
N ASN A 144 -13.88 4.75 16.26
CA ASN A 144 -14.76 4.38 17.37
C ASN A 144 -14.79 5.44 18.48
N ALA A 145 -13.66 6.09 18.76
CA ALA A 145 -13.61 7.22 19.69
C ALA A 145 -14.47 8.40 19.21
N MET A 146 -14.38 8.74 17.93
CA MET A 146 -15.20 9.79 17.34
C MET A 146 -16.70 9.44 17.41
N ARG A 147 -17.07 8.21 17.07
CA ARG A 147 -18.47 7.72 17.17
C ARG A 147 -19.04 7.76 18.58
N ARG A 148 -18.22 7.49 19.59
CA ARG A 148 -18.62 7.60 20.99
C ARG A 148 -18.89 9.05 21.36
N PHE A 149 -17.95 9.94 21.04
CA PHE A 149 -18.05 11.36 21.33
C PHE A 149 -19.29 12.01 20.68
N GLU A 150 -19.53 11.73 19.41
CA GLU A 150 -20.75 12.22 18.72
C GLU A 150 -22.02 11.62 19.33
N GLY A 151 -22.02 10.35 19.66
CA GLY A 151 -23.15 9.68 20.31
C GLY A 151 -23.50 10.29 21.67
N GLU A 152 -22.51 10.67 22.45
CA GLU A 152 -22.70 11.35 23.76
C GLU A 152 -23.28 12.75 23.57
N LYS A 153 -22.76 13.53 22.63
CA LYS A 153 -23.31 14.86 22.30
C LYS A 153 -24.78 14.81 21.86
N ILE A 154 -25.12 13.82 21.03
CA ILE A 154 -26.53 13.62 20.59
C ILE A 154 -27.41 13.28 21.80
N LYS A 155 -26.93 12.42 22.70
CA LYS A 155 -27.66 12.05 23.90
C LYS A 155 -27.91 13.26 24.81
N GLU A 156 -26.89 14.08 25.06
CA GLU A 156 -27.01 15.30 25.87
C GLU A 156 -27.99 16.30 25.27
N ASN A 157 -27.93 16.51 23.95
CA ASN A 157 -28.86 17.42 23.26
C ASN A 157 -30.30 16.93 23.31
N LEU A 158 -30.53 15.62 23.21
CA LEU A 158 -31.85 15.01 23.35
C LEU A 158 -32.39 15.16 24.78
N SER A 159 -31.56 14.89 25.79
CA SER A 159 -31.96 15.04 27.20
C SER A 159 -32.33 16.50 27.52
N ARG A 160 -31.53 17.49 27.12
CA ARG A 160 -31.84 18.90 27.29
C ARG A 160 -33.16 19.36 26.61
N ARG A 161 -33.50 18.77 25.46
CA ARG A 161 -34.77 19.07 24.78
C ARG A 161 -35.98 18.45 25.47
N ILE A 162 -35.79 17.27 26.08
CA ILE A 162 -36.85 16.60 26.86
C ILE A 162 -37.14 17.38 28.17
N ASP A 163 -36.06 17.85 28.84
CA ASP A 163 -36.19 18.61 30.10
C ASP A 163 -36.76 20.02 29.92
N ASN A 164 -36.86 20.52 28.69
CA ASN A 164 -37.44 21.84 28.34
C ASN A 164 -38.88 21.76 27.78
N VAL A 165 -39.52 20.61 27.85
CA VAL A 165 -40.92 20.39 27.49
C VAL A 165 -41.75 20.10 28.72
#